data_31bd5016a54393c05cb570fdc09e4f68
#
_entry.id   31bd5016a54393c05cb570fdc09e4f68
#
_cell.length_a   1.000
_cell.length_b   1.000
_cell.length_c   1.000
_cell.angle_alpha   90.00
_cell.angle_beta   90.00
_cell.angle_gamma   90.00
#
_symmetry.space_group_name_H-M   'P 1'
#
loop_
_entity.id
_entity.type
_entity.pdbx_description
1 polymer ?
#
loop_
_entity_poly.entity_id
_entity_poly.type
_entity_poly.pdbx_seq_one_letter_code
_entity_poly.pdbx_strand_id
1 'polypeptide(L)'
;MELPEVGDEARSFGPFQNGESAYFSSVNRGKKSITIDLRTHRGGDIVRQLLKDCDVIVENFRPGSMDRFGLGYDQLSHSHPHLVYASISGFGQTGPYANRPGLDQIAQGMGGHMSVTGPPGSGPWRSGTAISDLSA
;
A
#
# COMPACT_ATOMS: atom_id res chain seq x y z
N MET A 1 8.12 -2.80 -5.97
CA MET A 1 8.38 -2.01 -7.21
C MET A 1 8.37 -0.54 -6.86
N GLU A 2 9.20 0.23 -7.52
CA GLU A 2 9.38 1.66 -7.28
C GLU A 2 9.22 2.43 -8.59
N LEU A 3 8.87 3.72 -8.50
CA LEU A 3 8.83 4.59 -9.67
C LEU A 3 10.26 4.88 -10.17
N PRO A 4 10.51 4.89 -11.49
CA PRO A 4 11.77 5.38 -12.04
C PRO A 4 12.05 6.81 -11.55
N GLU A 5 13.33 7.15 -11.34
CA GLU A 5 13.85 8.46 -10.95
C GLU A 5 13.52 8.91 -9.52
N VAL A 6 12.30 8.64 -9.03
CA VAL A 6 11.82 9.12 -7.71
C VAL A 6 12.00 8.06 -6.63
N GLY A 7 11.86 6.78 -6.99
CA GLY A 7 11.87 5.68 -6.02
C GLY A 7 10.59 5.58 -5.20
N ASP A 8 10.70 4.92 -4.06
CA ASP A 8 9.65 4.83 -3.05
C ASP A 8 9.66 6.07 -2.15
N GLU A 9 8.50 6.66 -1.89
CA GLU A 9 8.35 7.84 -1.02
C GLU A 9 8.92 7.62 0.38
N ALA A 10 8.85 6.40 0.90
CA ALA A 10 9.41 6.04 2.20
C ALA A 10 10.93 6.26 2.31
N ARG A 11 11.64 6.39 1.19
CA ARG A 11 13.06 6.79 1.17
C ARG A 11 13.29 8.21 1.69
N SER A 12 12.25 9.05 1.66
CA SER A 12 12.29 10.42 2.16
C SER A 12 11.89 10.56 3.63
N PHE A 13 11.48 9.46 4.29
CA PHE A 13 11.03 9.49 5.68
C PHE A 13 12.20 9.28 6.66
N GLY A 14 12.34 10.18 7.61
CA GLY A 14 13.31 10.04 8.69
C GLY A 14 12.90 8.98 9.76
N PRO A 15 13.81 8.65 10.70
CA PRO A 15 15.14 9.23 10.86
C PRO A 15 16.13 8.74 9.79
N PHE A 16 17.16 9.55 9.54
CA PHE A 16 18.20 9.23 8.56
C PHE A 16 19.50 8.81 9.25
N GLN A 17 20.15 7.78 8.72
CA GLN A 17 21.47 7.33 9.12
C GLN A 17 22.36 7.21 7.86
N ASN A 18 23.49 7.91 7.86
CA ASN A 18 24.40 7.96 6.71
C ASN A 18 23.71 8.37 5.38
N GLY A 19 22.71 9.25 5.44
CA GLY A 19 21.95 9.71 4.29
C GLY A 19 20.83 8.77 3.83
N GLU A 20 20.65 7.63 4.47
CA GLU A 20 19.59 6.66 4.15
C GLU A 20 18.46 6.68 5.21
N SER A 21 17.23 6.49 4.75
CA SER A 21 16.06 6.37 5.61
C SER A 21 16.11 5.06 6.42
N ALA A 22 16.20 5.19 7.73
CA ALA A 22 16.10 4.03 8.62
C ALA A 22 14.70 3.39 8.57
N TYR A 23 13.67 4.19 8.34
CA TYR A 23 12.31 3.70 8.13
C TYR A 23 12.22 2.80 6.89
N PHE A 24 12.67 3.31 5.72
CA PHE A 24 12.69 2.52 4.48
C PHE A 24 13.47 1.21 4.66
N SER A 25 14.65 1.27 5.27
CA SER A 25 15.50 0.11 5.50
C SER A 25 14.85 -0.93 6.42
N SER A 26 14.13 -0.50 7.45
CA SER A 26 13.46 -1.40 8.40
C SER A 26 12.33 -2.19 7.76
N VAL A 27 11.48 -1.53 6.95
CA VAL A 27 10.31 -2.16 6.33
C VAL A 27 10.64 -2.89 5.03
N ASN A 28 11.81 -2.65 4.42
CA ASN A 28 12.21 -3.27 3.16
C ASN A 28 13.38 -4.25 3.27
N ARG A 29 13.74 -4.64 4.49
CA ARG A 29 14.82 -5.59 4.70
C ARG A 29 14.56 -6.91 3.96
N GLY A 30 15.56 -7.40 3.22
CA GLY A 30 15.49 -8.64 2.47
C GLY A 30 14.67 -8.59 1.17
N LYS A 31 14.06 -7.45 0.83
CA LYS A 31 13.33 -7.28 -0.42
C LYS A 31 14.28 -6.95 -1.58
N LYS A 32 13.92 -7.44 -2.77
CA LYS A 32 14.54 -7.00 -4.02
C LYS A 32 13.76 -5.81 -4.57
N SER A 33 14.45 -4.81 -5.11
CA SER A 33 13.82 -3.66 -5.75
C SER A 33 13.92 -3.76 -7.27
N ILE A 34 12.88 -3.26 -7.94
CA ILE A 34 12.84 -3.03 -9.38
C ILE A 34 12.09 -1.73 -9.64
N THR A 35 12.59 -0.92 -10.57
CA THR A 35 11.93 0.32 -10.99
C THR A 35 11.13 0.09 -12.27
N ILE A 36 9.81 0.35 -12.22
CA ILE A 36 8.91 0.16 -13.36
C ILE A 36 7.87 1.30 -13.37
N ASP A 37 7.68 1.91 -14.52
CA ASP A 37 6.56 2.83 -14.74
C ASP A 37 5.33 2.06 -15.21
N LEU A 38 4.40 1.81 -14.28
CA LEU A 38 3.14 1.10 -14.54
C LEU A 38 2.16 1.86 -15.45
N ARG A 39 2.40 3.15 -15.67
CA ARG A 39 1.57 3.96 -16.58
C ARG A 39 1.83 3.62 -18.05
N THR A 40 2.90 2.91 -18.33
CA THR A 40 3.26 2.46 -19.68
C THR A 40 2.78 1.03 -19.94
N HIS A 41 2.39 0.73 -21.16
CA HIS A 41 2.04 -0.65 -21.56
C HIS A 41 3.20 -1.62 -21.27
N ARG A 42 4.44 -1.20 -21.59
CA ARG A 42 5.63 -2.02 -21.35
C ARG A 42 5.84 -2.32 -19.86
N GLY A 43 5.52 -1.37 -18.97
CA GLY A 43 5.57 -1.59 -17.52
C GLY A 43 4.60 -2.68 -17.07
N GLY A 44 3.36 -2.62 -17.55
CA GLY A 44 2.37 -3.67 -17.29
C GLY A 44 2.80 -5.04 -17.83
N ASP A 45 3.40 -5.09 -19.04
CA ASP A 45 3.89 -6.35 -19.62
C ASP A 45 5.02 -6.97 -18.80
N ILE A 46 5.96 -6.15 -18.32
CA ILE A 46 7.06 -6.61 -17.46
C ILE A 46 6.49 -7.20 -16.16
N VAL A 47 5.50 -6.53 -15.54
CA VAL A 47 4.88 -7.04 -14.32
C VAL A 47 4.18 -8.38 -14.59
N ARG A 48 3.40 -8.49 -15.66
CA ARG A 48 2.77 -9.78 -16.02
C ARG A 48 3.78 -10.91 -16.23
N GLN A 49 4.95 -10.60 -16.78
CA GLN A 49 6.03 -11.60 -16.89
C GLN A 49 6.60 -12.00 -15.54
N LEU A 50 6.84 -11.04 -14.64
CA LEU A 50 7.33 -11.32 -13.29
C LEU A 50 6.34 -12.15 -12.46
N LEU A 51 5.03 -11.90 -12.64
CA LEU A 51 3.99 -12.62 -11.91
C LEU A 51 3.88 -14.11 -12.24
N LYS A 52 4.50 -14.57 -13.32
CA LYS A 52 4.56 -16.02 -13.64
C LYS A 52 5.33 -16.81 -12.59
N ASP A 53 6.29 -16.18 -11.95
CA ASP A 53 7.16 -16.78 -10.92
C ASP A 53 6.81 -16.30 -9.51
N CYS A 54 5.61 -15.69 -9.32
CA CYS A 54 5.14 -15.17 -8.05
C CYS A 54 3.91 -15.93 -7.56
N ASP A 55 3.81 -16.18 -6.28
CA ASP A 55 2.64 -16.77 -5.63
C ASP A 55 1.62 -15.73 -5.19
N VAL A 56 2.08 -14.51 -4.86
CA VAL A 56 1.27 -13.45 -4.30
C VAL A 56 1.60 -12.10 -4.95
N ILE A 57 0.58 -11.34 -5.29
CA ILE A 57 0.69 -9.91 -5.58
C ILE A 57 0.07 -9.11 -4.44
N VAL A 58 0.77 -8.09 -3.96
CA VAL A 58 0.27 -7.15 -2.95
C VAL A 58 0.30 -5.75 -3.54
N GLU A 59 -0.81 -5.04 -3.44
CA GLU A 59 -0.90 -3.65 -3.88
C GLU A 59 -1.64 -2.79 -2.84
N ASN A 60 -1.27 -1.50 -2.81
CA ASN A 60 -1.89 -0.50 -1.93
C ASN A 60 -2.19 0.78 -2.72
N PHE A 61 -2.73 0.61 -3.92
CA PHE A 61 -3.20 1.74 -4.73
C PHE A 61 -4.66 2.09 -4.41
N ARG A 62 -5.09 3.23 -4.92
CA ARG A 62 -6.52 3.56 -4.89
C ARG A 62 -7.29 2.55 -5.72
N PRO A 63 -8.51 2.14 -5.29
CA PRO A 63 -9.36 1.24 -6.06
C PRO A 63 -9.47 1.64 -7.54
N GLY A 64 -9.43 0.65 -8.43
CA GLY A 64 -9.44 0.84 -9.89
C GLY A 64 -8.10 1.29 -10.51
N SER A 65 -7.05 1.55 -9.72
CA SER A 65 -5.74 1.91 -10.30
C SER A 65 -5.09 0.73 -11.00
N MET A 66 -5.11 -0.44 -10.39
CA MET A 66 -4.55 -1.65 -10.99
C MET A 66 -5.29 -2.06 -12.26
N ASP A 67 -6.62 -1.86 -12.31
CA ASP A 67 -7.41 -2.10 -13.54
C ASP A 67 -6.95 -1.21 -14.69
N ARG A 68 -6.68 0.08 -14.43
CA ARG A 68 -6.14 1.01 -15.44
C ARG A 68 -4.76 0.62 -15.95
N PHE A 69 -3.96 -0.06 -15.12
CA PHE A 69 -2.65 -0.58 -15.53
C PHE A 69 -2.73 -1.95 -16.24
N GLY A 70 -3.94 -2.51 -16.38
CA GLY A 70 -4.14 -3.85 -16.94
C GLY A 70 -3.66 -4.96 -16.01
N LEU A 71 -3.63 -4.69 -14.70
CA LEU A 71 -3.11 -5.56 -13.65
C LEU A 71 -4.16 -5.82 -12.55
N GLY A 72 -5.42 -5.52 -12.78
CA GLY A 72 -6.51 -5.80 -11.84
C GLY A 72 -6.77 -7.30 -11.66
N TYR A 73 -7.50 -7.66 -10.61
CA TYR A 73 -7.79 -9.04 -10.27
C TYR A 73 -8.44 -9.79 -11.43
N ASP A 74 -9.51 -9.24 -12.02
CA ASP A 74 -10.24 -9.89 -13.11
C ASP A 74 -9.36 -10.15 -14.34
N GLN A 75 -8.41 -9.23 -14.61
CA GLN A 75 -7.49 -9.35 -15.73
C GLN A 75 -6.39 -10.40 -15.48
N LEU A 76 -5.90 -10.51 -14.24
CA LEU A 76 -4.83 -11.43 -13.89
C LEU A 76 -5.32 -12.84 -13.55
N SER A 77 -6.51 -12.99 -12.97
CA SER A 77 -7.06 -14.29 -12.54
C SER A 77 -7.18 -15.31 -13.68
N HIS A 78 -7.45 -14.86 -14.91
CA HIS A 78 -7.52 -15.72 -16.09
C HIS A 78 -6.15 -16.23 -16.56
N SER A 79 -5.13 -15.37 -16.47
CA SER A 79 -3.77 -15.69 -16.96
C SER A 79 -2.86 -16.25 -15.87
N HIS A 80 -3.17 -15.98 -14.61
CA HIS A 80 -2.40 -16.38 -13.43
C HIS A 80 -3.33 -16.95 -12.33
N PRO A 81 -4.00 -18.10 -12.57
CA PRO A 81 -5.03 -18.63 -11.67
C PRO A 81 -4.48 -19.09 -10.31
N HIS A 82 -3.17 -19.30 -10.20
CA HIS A 82 -2.48 -19.65 -8.95
C HIS A 82 -2.20 -18.45 -8.05
N LEU A 83 -2.29 -17.23 -8.60
CA LEU A 83 -1.85 -16.03 -7.93
C LEU A 83 -2.83 -15.57 -6.85
N VAL A 84 -2.36 -15.41 -5.63
CA VAL A 84 -3.11 -14.76 -4.55
C VAL A 84 -3.01 -13.26 -4.74
N TYR A 85 -4.15 -12.59 -4.86
CA TYR A 85 -4.22 -11.14 -5.08
C TYR A 85 -4.65 -10.43 -3.80
N ALA A 86 -3.76 -9.65 -3.19
CA ALA A 86 -4.01 -8.90 -1.97
C ALA A 86 -4.07 -7.40 -2.27
N SER A 87 -5.27 -6.82 -2.16
CA SER A 87 -5.50 -5.38 -2.28
C SER A 87 -5.68 -4.76 -0.90
N ILE A 88 -4.85 -3.80 -0.55
CA ILE A 88 -4.95 -3.05 0.69
C ILE A 88 -5.44 -1.64 0.38
N SER A 89 -6.53 -1.21 1.01
CA SER A 89 -7.03 0.16 0.87
C SER A 89 -7.79 0.58 2.11
N GLY A 90 -7.95 1.89 2.32
CA GLY A 90 -8.54 2.41 3.55
C GLY A 90 -9.99 1.97 3.83
N PHE A 91 -10.75 1.58 2.80
CA PHE A 91 -12.16 1.20 2.94
C PHE A 91 -12.53 -0.06 2.14
N GLY A 92 -11.55 -0.83 1.69
CA GLY A 92 -11.76 -2.00 0.84
C GLY A 92 -12.06 -1.64 -0.61
N GLN A 93 -12.27 -2.67 -1.43
CA GLN A 93 -12.50 -2.53 -2.87
C GLN A 93 -13.99 -2.31 -3.22
N THR A 94 -14.90 -2.54 -2.27
CA THR A 94 -16.36 -2.48 -2.44
C THR A 94 -17.02 -1.65 -1.35
N GLY A 95 -18.29 -1.28 -1.55
CA GLY A 95 -19.05 -0.54 -0.57
C GLY A 95 -19.05 0.97 -0.79
N PRO A 96 -19.84 1.74 0.00
CA PRO A 96 -20.10 3.15 -0.26
C PRO A 96 -18.88 4.06 -0.08
N TYR A 97 -17.86 3.60 0.63
CA TYR A 97 -16.64 4.37 0.91
C TYR A 97 -15.41 3.90 0.12
N ALA A 98 -15.53 2.90 -0.75
CA ALA A 98 -14.41 2.33 -1.48
C ALA A 98 -13.53 3.38 -2.20
N ASN A 99 -14.14 4.43 -2.75
CA ASN A 99 -13.44 5.50 -3.45
C ASN A 99 -12.86 6.60 -2.55
N ARG A 100 -13.07 6.53 -1.24
CA ARG A 100 -12.52 7.52 -0.31
C ARG A 100 -11.04 7.22 -0.02
N PRO A 101 -10.21 8.24 0.08
CA PRO A 101 -8.85 8.05 0.56
C PRO A 101 -8.90 7.61 2.03
N GLY A 102 -8.15 6.57 2.36
CA GLY A 102 -7.94 6.11 3.73
C GLY A 102 -6.49 6.33 4.12
N LEU A 103 -6.28 7.02 5.23
CA LEU A 103 -5.01 7.13 5.92
C LEU A 103 -5.21 6.64 7.34
N ASP A 104 -4.15 6.24 8.01
CA ASP A 104 -4.19 5.73 9.39
C ASP A 104 -5.09 6.58 10.31
N GLN A 105 -4.93 7.90 10.30
CA GLN A 105 -5.72 8.79 11.17
C GLN A 105 -7.22 8.78 10.84
N ILE A 106 -7.58 8.59 9.57
CA ILE A 106 -8.98 8.45 9.16
C ILE A 106 -9.56 7.14 9.70
N ALA A 107 -8.80 6.06 9.58
CA ALA A 107 -9.20 4.75 10.12
C ALA A 107 -9.32 4.78 11.65
N GLN A 108 -8.36 5.39 12.37
CA GLN A 108 -8.44 5.57 13.81
C GLN A 108 -9.69 6.36 14.23
N GLY A 109 -10.01 7.46 13.53
CA GLY A 109 -11.18 8.29 13.83
C GLY A 109 -12.49 7.58 13.55
N MET A 110 -12.65 7.04 12.36
CA MET A 110 -13.88 6.38 11.92
C MET A 110 -14.11 5.02 12.62
N GLY A 111 -13.04 4.31 12.96
CA GLY A 111 -13.09 3.06 13.73
C GLY A 111 -13.32 3.26 15.23
N GLY A 112 -13.39 4.52 15.70
CA GLY A 112 -13.67 4.82 17.11
C GLY A 112 -12.45 4.72 18.04
N HIS A 113 -11.26 4.35 17.54
CA HIS A 113 -10.06 4.21 18.36
C HIS A 113 -9.71 5.51 19.11
N MET A 114 -9.89 6.65 18.45
CA MET A 114 -9.63 7.95 19.06
C MET A 114 -10.57 8.28 20.22
N SER A 115 -11.79 7.72 20.23
CA SER A 115 -12.79 8.00 21.27
C SER A 115 -12.46 7.32 22.61
N VAL A 116 -11.65 6.29 22.58
CA VAL A 116 -11.21 5.50 23.76
C VAL A 116 -9.76 5.75 24.13
N THR A 117 -9.10 6.70 23.45
CA THR A 117 -7.70 7.04 23.66
C THR A 117 -7.58 8.43 24.28
N GLY A 118 -6.70 8.57 25.28
CA GLY A 118 -6.42 9.84 25.95
C GLY A 118 -6.95 9.92 27.37
N PRO A 119 -6.74 11.05 28.06
CA PRO A 119 -7.20 11.28 29.44
C PRO A 119 -8.74 11.29 29.54
N PRO A 120 -9.33 10.78 30.63
CA PRO A 120 -10.76 10.84 30.86
C PRO A 120 -11.30 12.29 30.76
N GLY A 121 -12.42 12.46 30.05
CA GLY A 121 -13.07 13.76 29.87
C GLY A 121 -12.39 14.69 28.87
N SER A 122 -11.32 14.26 28.20
CA SER A 122 -10.70 14.98 27.09
C SER A 122 -11.36 14.65 25.75
N GLY A 123 -11.08 15.44 24.73
CA GLY A 123 -11.50 15.13 23.34
C GLY A 123 -10.80 13.90 22.79
N PRO A 124 -11.22 13.42 21.59
CA PRO A 124 -10.61 12.27 20.98
C PRO A 124 -9.13 12.49 20.67
N TRP A 125 -8.29 11.52 20.99
CA TRP A 125 -6.85 11.57 20.77
C TRP A 125 -6.41 10.49 19.78
N ARG A 126 -5.55 10.85 18.84
CA ARG A 126 -4.91 9.87 17.96
C ARG A 126 -3.84 9.08 18.72
N SER A 127 -3.60 7.85 18.32
CA SER A 127 -2.38 7.13 18.69
C SER A 127 -1.15 7.82 18.11
N GLY A 128 -0.03 7.81 18.82
CA GLY A 128 1.24 8.36 18.34
C GLY A 128 1.85 7.56 17.19
N THR A 129 1.49 6.28 17.07
CA THR A 129 1.89 5.41 15.98
C THR A 129 0.72 5.21 15.00
N ALA A 130 1.00 4.82 13.75
CA ALA A 130 0.02 4.45 12.73
C ALA A 130 -0.57 3.06 13.02
N ILE A 131 -1.34 2.94 14.11
CA ILE A 131 -1.80 1.65 14.63
C ILE A 131 -2.73 0.93 13.65
N SER A 132 -3.55 1.65 12.90
CA SER A 132 -4.46 1.04 11.94
C SER A 132 -3.70 0.45 10.76
N ASP A 133 -2.67 1.14 10.26
CA ASP A 133 -1.83 0.64 9.17
C ASP A 133 -0.98 -0.57 9.61
N LEU A 134 -0.54 -0.59 10.88
CA LEU A 134 0.31 -1.66 11.40
C LEU A 134 -0.45 -2.93 11.78
N SER A 135 -1.76 -2.82 12.04
CA SER A 135 -2.61 -3.93 12.50
C SER A 135 -3.58 -4.45 11.43
N ALA A 136 -3.54 -3.89 10.23
CA ALA A 136 -4.41 -4.26 9.13
C ALA A 136 -4.03 -5.61 8.51
#